data_dfe332730dd1f33924e34039221db470
#
_entry.id   dfe332730dd1f33924e34039221db470
#
_cell.length_a   1.000
_cell.length_b   1.000
_cell.length_c   1.000
_cell.angle_alpha   90.00
_cell.angle_beta   90.00
_cell.angle_gamma   90.00
#
_symmetry.space_group_name_H-M   'P 1'
#
loop_
_entity.id
_entity.type
_entity.pdbx_description
1 polymer ?
#
loop_
_entity_poly.entity_id
_entity_poly.type
_entity_poly.pdbx_seq_one_letter_code
_entity_poly.pdbx_strand_id
1 'polypeptide(L)'
;LGQMEALLGNDTTIASLVDDIVTHYENNREGLLTGKAMIVAYSRPIAMKIYEQILKIRPTWTEKVAVVMTSGNGDPEEWRAIIGNKHKKEQLAQEFKDNSSPLKIAIVVDMWLTGFDVPSLATMYVYKPMSGHNLMQAIARVNRVYGEKEGGLVVDYIGIAAALKQAMNDYTKRDKKNYGDLDIRKVAYPKFLEHLSICRDLFHGFDYSRFVTGTDLD
;
A
#
# COMPACT_ATOMS: atom_id res chain seq x y z
N LEU A 1 -10.05 8.63 -21.71
CA LEU A 1 -8.90 7.83 -21.24
C LEU A 1 -7.58 8.39 -21.76
N GLY A 2 -7.48 8.77 -23.05
CA GLY A 2 -6.22 9.23 -23.65
C GLY A 2 -5.64 10.54 -23.09
N GLN A 3 -6.46 11.51 -22.71
CA GLN A 3 -5.96 12.78 -22.17
C GLN A 3 -5.33 12.62 -20.78
N MET A 4 -5.95 11.82 -19.90
CA MET A 4 -5.40 11.55 -18.57
C MET A 4 -4.09 10.77 -18.68
N GLU A 5 -4.04 9.76 -19.54
CA GLU A 5 -2.81 8.98 -19.75
C GLU A 5 -1.68 9.84 -20.32
N ALA A 6 -1.98 10.75 -21.25
CA ALA A 6 -1.00 11.70 -21.80
C ALA A 6 -0.47 12.65 -20.72
N LEU A 7 -1.35 13.16 -19.85
CA LEU A 7 -0.95 14.03 -18.74
C LEU A 7 -0.07 13.30 -17.72
N LEU A 8 -0.53 12.15 -17.25
CA LEU A 8 0.18 11.35 -16.24
C LEU A 8 1.45 10.71 -16.79
N GLY A 9 1.48 10.40 -18.08
CA GLY A 9 2.63 9.79 -18.76
C GLY A 9 3.61 10.79 -19.38
N ASN A 10 3.43 12.10 -19.14
CA ASN A 10 4.38 13.11 -19.59
C ASN A 10 5.72 12.93 -18.88
N ASP A 11 6.83 13.05 -19.63
CA ASP A 11 8.17 12.73 -19.12
C ASP A 11 8.58 13.63 -17.94
N THR A 12 8.20 14.90 -17.96
CA THR A 12 8.44 15.83 -16.83
C THR A 12 7.65 15.42 -15.60
N THR A 13 6.38 15.03 -15.78
CA THR A 13 5.52 14.56 -14.69
C THR A 13 6.08 13.26 -14.08
N ILE A 14 6.49 12.31 -14.91
CA ILE A 14 7.11 11.06 -14.47
C ILE A 14 8.43 11.32 -13.75
N ALA A 15 9.27 12.22 -14.25
CA ALA A 15 10.54 12.57 -13.61
C ALA A 15 10.32 13.15 -12.20
N SER A 16 9.38 14.08 -12.06
CA SER A 16 9.04 14.67 -10.76
C SER A 16 8.42 13.64 -9.79
N LEU A 17 7.52 12.80 -10.28
CA LEU A 17 6.92 11.71 -9.51
C LEU A 17 7.98 10.75 -8.98
N VAL A 18 8.88 10.30 -9.84
CA VAL A 18 9.92 9.33 -9.48
C VAL A 18 10.93 9.93 -8.52
N ASP A 19 11.32 11.19 -8.72
CA ASP A 19 12.22 11.89 -7.81
C ASP A 19 11.63 11.98 -6.39
N ASP A 20 10.35 12.33 -6.27
CA ASP A 20 9.65 12.36 -4.99
C ASP A 20 9.51 10.98 -4.35
N ILE A 21 9.09 9.95 -5.12
CA ILE A 21 8.99 8.58 -4.61
C ILE A 21 10.33 8.07 -4.11
N VAL A 22 11.39 8.22 -4.90
CA VAL A 22 12.73 7.73 -4.55
C VAL A 22 13.28 8.44 -3.33
N THR A 23 13.17 9.78 -3.30
CA THR A 23 13.60 10.59 -2.16
C THR A 23 12.84 10.23 -0.89
N HIS A 24 11.51 10.12 -0.96
CA HIS A 24 10.69 9.71 0.18
C HIS A 24 11.01 8.29 0.64
N TYR A 25 11.21 7.36 -0.31
CA TYR A 25 11.55 5.97 0.01
C TYR A 25 12.90 5.88 0.73
N GLU A 26 13.95 6.47 0.18
CA GLU A 26 15.29 6.44 0.76
C GLU A 26 15.35 7.07 2.15
N ASN A 27 14.72 8.24 2.31
CA ASN A 27 14.78 8.98 3.56
C ASN A 27 13.89 8.42 4.67
N ASN A 28 12.78 7.78 4.32
CA ASN A 28 11.74 7.48 5.31
C ASN A 28 11.29 6.02 5.34
N ARG A 29 11.59 5.21 4.32
CA ARG A 29 10.98 3.89 4.17
C ARG A 29 11.96 2.75 3.98
N GLU A 30 13.11 2.98 3.37
CA GLU A 30 14.08 1.94 3.05
C GLU A 30 14.61 1.22 4.29
N GLY A 31 15.00 1.98 5.31
CA GLY A 31 15.50 1.45 6.58
C GLY A 31 14.41 1.11 7.60
N LEU A 32 13.13 1.35 7.27
CA LEU A 32 12.01 1.15 8.19
C LEU A 32 11.31 -0.18 7.94
N LEU A 33 11.10 -0.97 9.00
CA LEU A 33 10.44 -2.27 8.93
C LEU A 33 11.15 -3.20 7.92
N THR A 34 10.42 -3.63 6.87
CA THR A 34 10.93 -4.54 5.83
C THR A 34 11.49 -3.82 4.62
N GLY A 35 11.29 -2.50 4.51
CA GLY A 35 11.61 -1.71 3.33
C GLY A 35 10.79 -2.07 2.08
N LYS A 36 9.78 -2.95 2.19
CA LYS A 36 8.96 -3.37 1.04
C LYS A 36 7.98 -2.27 0.64
N ALA A 37 7.99 -1.91 -0.64
CA ALA A 37 7.13 -0.89 -1.21
C ALA A 37 6.48 -1.36 -2.52
N MET A 38 5.30 -0.85 -2.82
CA MET A 38 4.60 -1.09 -4.07
C MET A 38 4.25 0.25 -4.73
N ILE A 39 4.50 0.37 -6.02
CA ILE A 39 4.09 1.53 -6.83
C ILE A 39 2.97 1.07 -7.74
N VAL A 40 1.79 1.64 -7.59
CA VAL A 40 0.62 1.34 -8.42
C VAL A 40 0.55 2.35 -9.55
N ALA A 41 0.91 1.94 -10.76
CA ALA A 41 0.95 2.78 -11.95
C ALA A 41 -0.40 2.81 -12.66
N TYR A 42 -0.71 3.95 -13.29
CA TYR A 42 -1.95 4.16 -14.03
C TYR A 42 -2.15 3.17 -15.18
N SER A 43 -1.11 2.92 -15.96
CA SER A 43 -1.12 2.05 -17.12
C SER A 43 0.22 1.35 -17.31
N ARG A 44 0.26 0.36 -18.22
CA ARG A 44 1.47 -0.39 -18.55
C ARG A 44 2.59 0.50 -19.11
N PRO A 45 2.33 1.43 -20.06
CA PRO A 45 3.35 2.38 -20.52
C PRO A 45 3.90 3.25 -19.37
N ILE A 46 3.05 3.71 -18.46
CA ILE A 46 3.46 4.51 -17.32
C ILE A 46 4.29 3.68 -16.34
N ALA A 47 3.95 2.42 -16.11
CA ALA A 47 4.75 1.52 -15.28
C ALA A 47 6.18 1.35 -15.81
N MET A 48 6.34 1.21 -17.13
CA MET A 48 7.64 1.13 -17.76
C MET A 48 8.41 2.44 -17.66
N LYS A 49 7.78 3.58 -17.91
CA LYS A 49 8.41 4.90 -17.75
C LYS A 49 8.89 5.14 -16.31
N ILE A 50 8.11 4.74 -15.31
CA ILE A 50 8.51 4.82 -13.90
C ILE A 50 9.74 3.95 -13.66
N TYR A 51 9.74 2.71 -14.14
CA TYR A 51 10.87 1.79 -14.02
C TYR A 51 12.14 2.34 -14.64
N GLU A 52 12.07 2.77 -15.89
CA GLU A 52 13.20 3.35 -16.63
C GLU A 52 13.74 4.60 -15.94
N GLN A 53 12.85 5.49 -15.47
CA GLN A 53 13.26 6.70 -14.77
C GLN A 53 13.90 6.39 -13.39
N ILE A 54 13.40 5.39 -12.65
CA ILE A 54 14.05 4.93 -11.41
C ILE A 54 15.47 4.46 -11.72
N LEU A 55 15.66 3.59 -12.71
CA LEU A 55 16.98 3.08 -13.05
C LEU A 55 17.92 4.15 -13.63
N LYS A 56 17.36 5.19 -14.26
CA LYS A 56 18.14 6.35 -14.71
C LYS A 56 18.73 7.14 -13.55
N ILE A 57 17.99 7.34 -12.47
CA ILE A 57 18.47 8.11 -11.29
C ILE A 57 19.12 7.21 -10.23
N ARG A 58 18.85 5.92 -10.26
CA ARG A 58 19.44 4.89 -9.36
C ARG A 58 19.86 3.64 -10.15
N PRO A 59 20.95 3.70 -10.92
CA PRO A 59 21.37 2.56 -11.76
C PRO A 59 21.67 1.28 -10.98
N THR A 60 21.99 1.40 -9.70
CA THR A 60 22.27 0.25 -8.81
C THR A 60 21.02 -0.49 -8.32
N TRP A 61 19.82 0.02 -8.62
CA TRP A 61 18.57 -0.58 -8.14
C TRP A 61 17.99 -1.67 -9.05
N THR A 62 18.77 -2.20 -9.99
CA THR A 62 18.32 -3.24 -10.92
C THR A 62 17.78 -4.49 -10.24
N GLU A 63 18.33 -4.88 -9.07
CA GLU A 63 17.82 -6.00 -8.28
C GLU A 63 16.78 -5.56 -7.24
N LYS A 64 16.72 -4.26 -6.93
CA LYS A 64 15.84 -3.70 -5.92
C LYS A 64 14.42 -3.44 -6.42
N VAL A 65 14.27 -3.17 -7.74
CA VAL A 65 13.01 -2.77 -8.37
C VAL A 65 12.63 -3.74 -9.47
N ALA A 66 11.38 -4.19 -9.49
CA ALA A 66 10.83 -5.01 -10.56
C ALA A 66 9.48 -4.50 -11.03
N VAL A 67 9.17 -4.75 -12.32
CA VAL A 67 7.85 -4.50 -12.92
C VAL A 67 7.05 -5.80 -12.95
N VAL A 68 5.84 -5.78 -12.41
CA VAL A 68 4.93 -6.93 -12.38
C VAL A 68 3.60 -6.54 -13.02
N MET A 69 3.43 -6.92 -14.26
CA MET A 69 2.22 -6.66 -15.04
C MET A 69 1.96 -7.75 -16.08
N THR A 70 0.78 -7.75 -16.68
CA THR A 70 0.45 -8.70 -17.76
C THR A 70 1.27 -8.40 -19.00
N SER A 71 1.67 -9.44 -19.73
CA SER A 71 2.28 -9.30 -21.06
C SER A 71 1.19 -9.15 -22.12
N GLY A 72 1.45 -8.39 -23.17
CA GLY A 72 0.59 -8.23 -24.34
C GLY A 72 1.30 -8.68 -25.62
N ASN A 73 0.53 -9.15 -26.61
CA ASN A 73 1.10 -9.60 -27.90
C ASN A 73 1.80 -8.45 -28.66
N GLY A 74 1.39 -7.21 -28.43
CA GLY A 74 1.96 -6.01 -29.04
C GLY A 74 3.07 -5.34 -28.24
N ASP A 75 3.56 -5.96 -27.17
CA ASP A 75 4.62 -5.37 -26.34
C ASP A 75 5.94 -5.28 -27.12
N PRO A 76 6.67 -4.15 -26.98
CA PRO A 76 8.05 -4.06 -27.45
C PRO A 76 8.92 -5.18 -26.87
N GLU A 77 9.92 -5.61 -27.62
CA GLU A 77 10.81 -6.71 -27.20
C GLU A 77 11.52 -6.38 -25.88
N GLU A 78 11.93 -5.14 -25.70
CA GLU A 78 12.55 -4.61 -24.46
C GLU A 78 11.63 -4.81 -23.26
N TRP A 79 10.33 -4.58 -23.41
CA TRP A 79 9.36 -4.81 -22.36
C TRP A 79 9.21 -6.27 -22.01
N ARG A 80 9.22 -7.15 -23.04
CA ARG A 80 9.11 -8.60 -22.82
C ARG A 80 10.26 -9.14 -21.98
N ALA A 81 11.46 -8.61 -22.18
CA ALA A 81 12.63 -8.98 -21.37
C ALA A 81 12.47 -8.56 -19.90
N ILE A 82 11.91 -7.37 -19.63
CA ILE A 82 11.69 -6.83 -18.29
C ILE A 82 10.52 -7.56 -17.60
N ILE A 83 9.36 -7.62 -18.25
CA ILE A 83 8.12 -8.22 -17.69
C ILE A 83 8.28 -9.73 -17.50
N GLY A 84 8.91 -10.39 -18.45
CA GLY A 84 9.13 -11.83 -18.46
C GLY A 84 7.85 -12.66 -18.66
N ASN A 85 8.01 -13.97 -18.55
CA ASN A 85 6.96 -14.96 -18.67
C ASN A 85 6.29 -15.23 -17.29
N LYS A 86 5.36 -16.20 -17.28
CA LYS A 86 4.66 -16.61 -16.04
C LYS A 86 5.64 -17.07 -14.95
N HIS A 87 6.64 -17.87 -15.31
CA HIS A 87 7.62 -18.39 -14.37
C HIS A 87 8.44 -17.27 -13.70
N LYS A 88 8.89 -16.26 -14.46
CA LYS A 88 9.58 -15.08 -13.90
C LYS A 88 8.69 -14.32 -12.91
N LYS A 89 7.40 -14.19 -13.22
CA LYS A 89 6.45 -13.50 -12.32
C LYS A 89 6.22 -14.28 -11.02
N GLU A 90 6.19 -15.62 -11.10
CA GLU A 90 6.12 -16.48 -9.90
C GLU A 90 7.39 -16.38 -9.07
N GLN A 91 8.56 -16.34 -9.72
CA GLN A 91 9.84 -16.10 -9.05
C GLN A 91 9.86 -14.74 -8.35
N LEU A 92 9.51 -13.65 -9.05
CA LEU A 92 9.41 -12.31 -8.45
C LEU A 92 8.44 -12.28 -7.28
N ALA A 93 7.34 -13.05 -7.34
CA ALA A 93 6.39 -13.15 -6.24
C ALA A 93 7.02 -13.79 -4.99
N GLN A 94 7.84 -14.83 -5.14
CA GLN A 94 8.56 -15.45 -4.03
C GLN A 94 9.64 -14.51 -3.48
N GLU A 95 10.43 -13.90 -4.35
CA GLU A 95 11.45 -12.93 -3.96
C GLU A 95 10.85 -11.72 -3.22
N PHE A 96 9.71 -11.23 -3.68
CA PHE A 96 9.04 -10.11 -3.02
C PHE A 96 8.42 -10.49 -1.67
N LYS A 97 8.11 -11.77 -1.43
CA LYS A 97 7.69 -12.27 -0.11
C LYS A 97 8.85 -12.46 0.85
N ASP A 98 10.03 -12.77 0.33
CA ASP A 98 11.23 -12.97 1.12
C ASP A 98 11.82 -11.60 1.56
N ASN A 99 11.84 -11.36 2.87
CA ASN A 99 12.38 -10.12 3.42
C ASN A 99 13.90 -10.01 3.27
N SER A 100 14.63 -11.12 3.11
CA SER A 100 16.07 -11.13 2.87
C SER A 100 16.44 -10.84 1.42
N SER A 101 15.50 -10.98 0.48
CA SER A 101 15.71 -10.67 -0.94
C SER A 101 16.05 -9.19 -1.15
N PRO A 102 16.96 -8.88 -2.10
CA PRO A 102 17.24 -7.51 -2.52
C PRO A 102 16.03 -6.81 -3.13
N LEU A 103 15.06 -7.57 -3.69
CA LEU A 103 13.84 -7.01 -4.27
C LEU A 103 12.97 -6.37 -3.21
N LYS A 104 12.89 -5.04 -3.23
CA LYS A 104 12.16 -4.22 -2.25
C LYS A 104 10.98 -3.45 -2.85
N ILE A 105 11.04 -3.11 -4.13
CA ILE A 105 10.03 -2.25 -4.78
C ILE A 105 9.41 -3.00 -5.96
N ALA A 106 8.09 -3.17 -5.94
CA ALA A 106 7.33 -3.72 -7.05
C ALA A 106 6.50 -2.62 -7.73
N ILE A 107 6.67 -2.44 -9.04
CA ILE A 107 5.83 -1.57 -9.86
C ILE A 107 4.74 -2.43 -10.48
N VAL A 108 3.49 -2.13 -10.19
CA VAL A 108 2.32 -2.91 -10.63
C VAL A 108 1.29 -2.01 -11.32
N VAL A 109 0.41 -2.60 -12.12
CA VAL A 109 -0.76 -1.89 -12.69
C VAL A 109 -2.04 -2.42 -12.05
N ASP A 110 -2.34 -3.71 -12.20
CA ASP A 110 -3.49 -4.40 -11.60
C ASP A 110 -3.08 -5.69 -10.89
N MET A 111 -2.01 -6.34 -11.37
CA MET A 111 -1.47 -7.54 -10.74
C MET A 111 -1.01 -7.24 -9.33
N TRP A 112 -1.20 -8.20 -8.44
CA TRP A 112 -0.87 -8.13 -7.01
C TRP A 112 -1.74 -7.17 -6.17
N LEU A 113 -2.59 -6.35 -6.78
CA LEU A 113 -3.57 -5.56 -6.03
C LEU A 113 -4.66 -6.44 -5.42
N THR A 114 -4.94 -7.58 -6.07
CA THR A 114 -5.89 -8.60 -5.59
C THR A 114 -5.22 -9.97 -5.60
N GLY A 115 -5.59 -10.85 -4.66
CA GLY A 115 -5.13 -12.25 -4.65
C GLY A 115 -3.66 -12.49 -4.27
N PHE A 116 -2.83 -11.46 -4.11
CA PHE A 116 -1.42 -11.58 -3.71
C PHE A 116 -1.22 -11.11 -2.28
N ASP A 117 -0.68 -11.96 -1.43
CA ASP A 117 -0.50 -11.69 -0.01
C ASP A 117 0.98 -11.49 0.35
N VAL A 118 1.29 -10.28 0.86
CA VAL A 118 2.60 -9.89 1.38
C VAL A 118 2.39 -9.07 2.66
N PRO A 119 2.27 -9.70 3.82
CA PRO A 119 2.06 -8.99 5.09
C PRO A 119 3.17 -8.00 5.41
N SER A 120 4.40 -8.26 4.92
CA SER A 120 5.56 -7.39 5.10
C SER A 120 5.55 -6.12 4.25
N LEU A 121 4.60 -5.95 3.31
CA LEU A 121 4.46 -4.73 2.51
C LEU A 121 4.19 -3.53 3.42
N ALA A 122 5.11 -2.56 3.44
CA ALA A 122 5.09 -1.44 4.38
C ALA A 122 4.61 -0.12 3.76
N THR A 123 4.76 0.05 2.44
CA THR A 123 4.44 1.31 1.76
C THR A 123 3.78 1.05 0.41
N MET A 124 2.77 1.84 0.08
CA MET A 124 2.14 1.85 -1.25
C MET A 124 2.10 3.28 -1.79
N TYR A 125 2.69 3.48 -2.96
CA TYR A 125 2.62 4.72 -3.72
C TYR A 125 1.57 4.56 -4.81
N VAL A 126 0.51 5.38 -4.77
CA VAL A 126 -0.63 5.24 -5.66
C VAL A 126 -0.60 6.32 -6.73
N TYR A 127 -0.31 5.91 -7.96
CA TYR A 127 -0.36 6.73 -9.17
C TYR A 127 -1.42 6.21 -10.14
N LYS A 128 -2.59 5.87 -9.61
CA LYS A 128 -3.74 5.34 -10.36
C LYS A 128 -5.04 5.75 -9.68
N PRO A 129 -6.02 6.33 -10.40
CA PRO A 129 -7.35 6.53 -9.83
C PRO A 129 -7.97 5.19 -9.43
N MET A 130 -8.30 5.06 -8.16
CA MET A 130 -8.98 3.87 -7.62
C MET A 130 -10.17 4.30 -6.81
N SER A 131 -11.22 3.48 -6.79
CA SER A 131 -12.45 3.75 -6.03
C SER A 131 -13.10 2.46 -5.54
N GLY A 132 -14.02 2.61 -4.58
CA GLY A 132 -14.85 1.52 -4.09
C GLY A 132 -14.05 0.33 -3.57
N HIS A 133 -14.49 -0.85 -3.94
CA HIS A 133 -13.94 -2.12 -3.46
C HIS A 133 -12.45 -2.32 -3.82
N ASN A 134 -12.05 -1.94 -5.02
CA ASN A 134 -10.67 -2.08 -5.49
C ASN A 134 -9.70 -1.26 -4.64
N LEU A 135 -10.07 -0.02 -4.29
CA LEU A 135 -9.28 0.83 -3.42
C LEU A 135 -9.16 0.23 -2.02
N MET A 136 -10.28 -0.26 -1.44
CA MET A 136 -10.26 -0.89 -0.12
C MET A 136 -9.41 -2.16 -0.10
N GLN A 137 -9.45 -2.97 -1.15
CA GLN A 137 -8.59 -4.16 -1.25
C GLN A 137 -7.11 -3.79 -1.34
N ALA A 138 -6.74 -2.78 -2.12
CA ALA A 138 -5.37 -2.32 -2.24
C ALA A 138 -4.83 -1.81 -0.89
N ILE A 139 -5.62 -0.99 -0.18
CA ILE A 139 -5.25 -0.47 1.13
C ILE A 139 -5.12 -1.59 2.17
N ALA A 140 -6.04 -2.56 2.17
CA ALA A 140 -5.99 -3.70 3.08
C ALA A 140 -4.69 -4.53 2.93
N ARG A 141 -4.03 -4.49 1.75
CA ARG A 141 -2.74 -5.15 1.53
C ARG A 141 -1.62 -4.54 2.36
N VAL A 142 -1.59 -3.23 2.42
CA VAL A 142 -0.55 -2.48 3.14
C VAL A 142 -0.85 -2.45 4.64
N ASN A 143 -2.13 -2.37 4.99
CA ASN A 143 -2.59 -2.20 6.37
C ASN A 143 -2.73 -3.54 7.12
N ARG A 144 -1.71 -4.41 6.99
CA ARG A 144 -1.62 -5.66 7.75
C ARG A 144 -0.60 -5.54 8.88
N VAL A 145 -0.94 -6.10 10.02
CA VAL A 145 0.01 -6.29 11.13
C VAL A 145 1.01 -7.38 10.74
N TYR A 146 2.29 -7.12 10.93
CA TYR A 146 3.37 -8.08 10.65
C TYR A 146 4.60 -7.77 11.51
N GLY A 147 4.95 -8.63 12.45
CA GLY A 147 6.01 -8.34 13.42
C GLY A 147 5.72 -7.03 14.17
N GLU A 148 6.67 -6.11 14.15
CA GLU A 148 6.52 -4.76 14.75
C GLU A 148 5.74 -3.77 13.86
N LYS A 149 5.31 -4.20 12.67
CA LYS A 149 4.51 -3.38 11.76
C LYS A 149 3.05 -3.38 12.20
N GLU A 150 2.58 -2.29 12.78
CA GLU A 150 1.18 -2.10 13.19
C GLU A 150 0.26 -1.71 12.03
N GLY A 151 0.81 -1.16 10.95
CA GLY A 151 0.09 -0.72 9.77
C GLY A 151 1.03 -0.35 8.63
N GLY A 152 0.48 0.12 7.53
CA GLY A 152 1.23 0.56 6.36
C GLY A 152 0.94 2.00 5.97
N LEU A 153 1.83 2.58 5.16
CA LEU A 153 1.68 3.92 4.62
C LEU A 153 1.16 3.86 3.18
N VAL A 154 0.15 4.64 2.89
CA VAL A 154 -0.30 4.91 1.51
C VAL A 154 0.01 6.35 1.16
N VAL A 155 0.76 6.57 0.10
CA VAL A 155 1.08 7.89 -0.47
C VAL A 155 0.29 8.05 -1.76
N ASP A 156 -0.56 9.06 -1.81
CA ASP A 156 -1.51 9.28 -2.90
C ASP A 156 -1.11 10.46 -3.79
N TYR A 157 -0.77 10.16 -5.04
CA TYR A 157 -0.38 11.15 -6.05
C TYR A 157 -1.53 11.58 -6.99
N ILE A 158 -2.71 10.96 -6.86
CA ILE A 158 -3.87 11.22 -7.76
C ILE A 158 -5.02 11.91 -7.02
N GLY A 159 -4.95 12.00 -5.69
CA GLY A 159 -6.05 12.55 -4.89
C GLY A 159 -7.18 11.55 -4.64
N ILE A 160 -6.86 10.29 -4.34
CA ILE A 160 -7.85 9.24 -4.02
C ILE A 160 -8.50 9.43 -2.63
N ALA A 161 -8.03 10.37 -1.83
CA ALA A 161 -8.50 10.58 -0.46
C ALA A 161 -10.03 10.79 -0.37
N ALA A 162 -10.61 11.52 -1.33
CA ALA A 162 -12.07 11.70 -1.40
C ALA A 162 -12.79 10.38 -1.76
N ALA A 163 -12.25 9.62 -2.72
CA ALA A 163 -12.78 8.32 -3.10
C ALA A 163 -12.66 7.29 -1.97
N LEU A 164 -11.57 7.33 -1.21
CA LEU A 164 -11.38 6.51 -0.02
C LEU A 164 -12.44 6.81 1.04
N LYS A 165 -12.66 8.08 1.35
CA LYS A 165 -13.68 8.51 2.33
C LYS A 165 -15.07 8.03 1.92
N GLN A 166 -15.40 8.12 0.63
CA GLN A 166 -16.66 7.62 0.09
C GLN A 166 -16.75 6.10 0.16
N ALA A 167 -15.72 5.37 -0.25
CA ALA A 167 -15.67 3.91 -0.18
C ALA A 167 -15.83 3.39 1.26
N MET A 168 -15.18 4.02 2.22
CA MET A 168 -15.34 3.71 3.64
C MET A 168 -16.77 3.94 4.13
N ASN A 169 -17.39 5.05 3.72
CA ASN A 169 -18.78 5.34 4.04
C ASN A 169 -19.74 4.31 3.44
N ASP A 170 -19.52 3.91 2.19
CA ASP A 170 -20.36 2.92 1.50
C ASP A 170 -20.19 1.53 2.10
N TYR A 171 -18.98 1.17 2.51
CA TYR A 171 -18.71 -0.08 3.24
C TYR A 171 -19.47 -0.10 4.57
N THR A 172 -19.36 0.96 5.34
CA THR A 172 -20.08 1.11 6.61
C THR A 172 -21.60 1.09 6.44
N LYS A 173 -22.11 1.67 5.35
CA LYS A 173 -23.56 1.64 5.02
C LYS A 173 -24.03 0.24 4.60
N ARG A 174 -23.19 -0.54 3.88
CA ARG A 174 -23.53 -1.93 3.51
C ARG A 174 -23.57 -2.83 4.74
N ASP A 175 -22.63 -2.67 5.65
CA ASP A 175 -22.65 -3.38 6.92
C ASP A 175 -23.89 -3.03 7.75
N LYS A 176 -24.31 -1.76 7.78
CA LYS A 176 -25.56 -1.34 8.40
C LYS A 176 -26.80 -1.98 7.76
N LYS A 177 -26.82 -2.14 6.43
CA LYS A 177 -27.94 -2.82 5.73
C LYS A 177 -28.02 -4.31 6.03
N ASN A 178 -26.89 -4.98 6.19
CA ASN A 178 -26.83 -6.41 6.48
C ASN A 178 -27.16 -6.75 7.94
N TYR A 179 -27.00 -5.81 8.86
CA TYR A 179 -27.28 -6.00 10.30
C TYR A 179 -28.55 -5.28 10.78
N GLY A 180 -29.38 -4.74 9.86
CA GLY A 180 -30.51 -3.88 10.22
C GLY A 180 -30.03 -2.53 10.78
N ASP A 181 -30.97 -1.70 11.17
CA ASP A 181 -30.71 -0.36 11.78
C ASP A 181 -30.18 -0.49 13.21
N LEU A 182 -29.18 -1.33 13.39
CA LEU A 182 -28.46 -1.47 14.67
C LEU A 182 -27.64 -0.19 14.85
N ASP A 183 -28.16 0.69 15.69
CA ASP A 183 -27.38 1.81 16.20
C ASP A 183 -26.08 1.25 16.81
N ILE A 184 -24.98 1.37 16.07
CA ILE A 184 -23.67 0.85 16.49
C ILE A 184 -23.33 1.29 17.90
N ARG A 185 -23.81 2.47 18.33
CA ARG A 185 -23.67 2.97 19.69
C ARG A 185 -24.37 2.08 20.71
N LYS A 186 -25.53 1.54 20.37
CA LYS A 186 -26.30 0.65 21.25
C LYS A 186 -25.68 -0.73 21.40
N VAL A 187 -24.94 -1.21 20.41
CA VAL A 187 -24.28 -2.53 20.44
C VAL A 187 -22.83 -2.43 20.86
N ALA A 188 -22.08 -1.46 20.33
CA ALA A 188 -20.67 -1.31 20.63
C ALA A 188 -20.41 -0.69 22.02
N TYR A 189 -21.25 0.24 22.46
CA TYR A 189 -21.04 0.92 23.73
C TYR A 189 -21.17 -0.02 24.95
N PRO A 190 -22.19 -0.91 25.06
CA PRO A 190 -22.21 -1.90 26.12
C PRO A 190 -21.01 -2.83 26.14
N LYS A 191 -20.59 -3.32 24.96
CA LYS A 191 -19.39 -4.15 24.84
C LYS A 191 -18.12 -3.39 25.20
N PHE A 192 -18.00 -2.13 24.82
CA PHE A 192 -16.91 -1.27 25.27
C PHE A 192 -16.86 -1.14 26.78
N LEU A 193 -18.00 -0.91 27.42
CA LEU A 193 -18.08 -0.83 28.90
C LEU A 193 -17.73 -2.15 29.57
N GLU A 194 -18.18 -3.28 29.00
CA GLU A 194 -17.83 -4.61 29.48
C GLU A 194 -16.31 -4.86 29.41
N HIS A 195 -15.68 -4.58 28.27
CA HIS A 195 -14.23 -4.71 28.12
C HIS A 195 -13.47 -3.71 28.99
N LEU A 196 -13.97 -2.49 29.15
CA LEU A 196 -13.39 -1.50 30.06
C LEU A 196 -13.44 -1.97 31.51
N SER A 197 -14.54 -2.62 31.92
CA SER A 197 -14.65 -3.25 33.26
C SER A 197 -13.63 -4.35 33.45
N ILE A 198 -13.50 -5.26 32.46
CA ILE A 198 -12.48 -6.31 32.49
C ILE A 198 -11.07 -5.75 32.61
N CYS A 199 -10.76 -4.70 31.83
CA CYS A 199 -9.46 -4.01 31.95
C CYS A 199 -9.25 -3.41 33.34
N ARG A 200 -10.27 -2.77 33.92
CA ARG A 200 -10.18 -2.21 35.28
C ARG A 200 -9.97 -3.29 36.33
N ASP A 201 -10.60 -4.45 36.18
CA ASP A 201 -10.43 -5.58 37.08
C ASP A 201 -9.02 -6.19 36.95
N LEU A 202 -8.44 -6.22 35.75
CA LEU A 202 -7.05 -6.65 35.53
C LEU A 202 -6.04 -5.71 36.20
N PHE A 203 -6.35 -4.40 36.28
CA PHE A 203 -5.52 -3.39 36.95
C PHE A 203 -5.94 -3.12 38.39
N HIS A 204 -6.79 -3.96 38.97
CA HIS A 204 -7.24 -3.79 40.35
C HIS A 204 -6.04 -3.81 41.34
N GLY A 205 -5.87 -2.77 42.09
CA GLY A 205 -4.76 -2.63 43.02
C GLY A 205 -3.46 -2.08 42.42
N PHE A 206 -3.43 -1.82 41.10
CA PHE A 206 -2.31 -1.16 40.43
C PHE A 206 -2.53 0.37 40.39
N ASP A 207 -1.59 1.13 40.93
CA ASP A 207 -1.64 2.60 40.86
C ASP A 207 -1.10 3.10 39.51
N TYR A 208 -2.01 3.42 38.61
CA TYR A 208 -1.71 3.97 37.27
C TYR A 208 -1.86 5.49 37.19
N SER A 209 -1.98 6.18 38.35
CA SER A 209 -2.15 7.64 38.38
C SER A 209 -1.02 8.40 37.69
N ARG A 210 0.21 7.88 37.73
CA ARG A 210 1.36 8.44 37.05
C ARG A 210 1.20 8.45 35.51
N PHE A 211 0.55 7.47 34.92
CA PHE A 211 0.30 7.43 33.50
C PHE A 211 -0.82 8.32 33.01
N VAL A 212 -1.75 8.65 33.90
CA VAL A 212 -2.89 9.53 33.60
C VAL A 212 -2.54 11.01 33.81
N THR A 213 -1.69 11.32 34.77
CA THR A 213 -1.32 12.68 35.16
C THR A 213 0.08 13.10 34.76
N GLY A 214 0.90 12.18 34.30
CA GLY A 214 2.27 12.45 33.84
C GLY A 214 2.29 13.20 32.52
N THR A 215 3.17 14.19 32.42
CA THR A 215 3.42 14.97 31.19
C THR A 215 4.55 14.40 30.35
N ASP A 216 5.31 13.42 30.86
CA ASP A 216 6.41 12.78 30.18
C ASP A 216 6.31 11.26 30.35
N LEU A 217 6.47 10.54 29.22
CA LEU A 217 6.72 9.10 29.15
C LEU A 217 8.21 8.90 29.43
N ASP A 218 8.60 8.74 30.69
CA ASP A 218 9.90 8.19 31.08
C ASP A 218 9.83 6.66 31.11
#